data_0c8a048e2f1b64c6360de158e8f23cfe
#
_entry.id   0c8a048e2f1b64c6360de158e8f23cfe
#
_cell.length_a   1.000
_cell.length_b   1.000
_cell.length_c   1.000
_cell.angle_alpha   90.00
_cell.angle_beta   90.00
_cell.angle_gamma   90.00
#
_symmetry.space_group_name_H-M   'P 1'
#
loop_
_entity.id
_entity.type
_entity.pdbx_description
1 polymer ?
#
loop_
_entity_poly.entity_id
_entity_poly.type
_entity_poly.pdbx_seq_one_letter_code
_entity_poly.pdbx_strand_id
1 'polypeptide(L)'
;MNSLNFRVEAAEDGTGELFLTVDYQGFSGSSSCYVDLISLREVAQKFALYPIPADRSVRLEGGYFAPDMKSLAQTHLHISAVPIDSIGNVGLSVSLAVPNDEGISTYKASLNCEFSVSYEQLKDLSLGLIALAERQRDEYSLAL
;
A
#
# COMPACT_ATOMS: atom_id res chain seq x y z
N MET A 1 16.58 -4.31 9.67
CA MET A 1 16.42 -3.06 8.91
C MET A 1 14.94 -2.79 8.71
N ASN A 2 14.50 -1.56 8.90
CA ASN A 2 13.10 -1.20 8.73
C ASN A 2 12.85 -0.79 7.29
N SER A 3 11.95 -1.47 6.61
CA SER A 3 11.69 -1.21 5.20
C SER A 3 10.32 -1.69 4.75
N LEU A 4 9.82 -1.04 3.69
CA LEU A 4 8.71 -1.54 2.88
C LEU A 4 9.27 -1.95 1.53
N ASN A 5 8.99 -3.16 1.11
CA ASN A 5 9.48 -3.70 -0.15
C ASN A 5 8.31 -4.06 -1.05
N PHE A 6 8.24 -3.42 -2.19
CA PHE A 6 7.16 -3.60 -3.17
C PHE A 6 7.67 -4.33 -4.39
N ARG A 7 6.82 -5.15 -4.97
CA ARG A 7 7.08 -5.82 -6.25
C ARG A 7 5.78 -5.89 -7.05
N VAL A 8 5.86 -5.73 -8.35
CA VAL A 8 4.71 -5.88 -9.25
C VAL A 8 5.02 -6.95 -10.29
N GLU A 9 4.08 -7.85 -10.46
CA GLU A 9 4.03 -8.78 -11.58
C GLU A 9 2.92 -8.34 -12.52
N ALA A 10 3.30 -7.65 -13.61
CA ALA A 10 2.35 -7.08 -14.55
C ALA A 10 1.86 -8.12 -15.55
N ALA A 11 0.56 -8.08 -15.85
CA ALA A 11 -0.05 -8.85 -16.93
C ALA A 11 -0.19 -7.99 -18.19
N GLU A 12 -0.46 -8.63 -19.33
CA GLU A 12 -0.58 -7.93 -20.61
C GLU A 12 -1.84 -7.07 -20.72
N ASP A 13 -2.86 -7.36 -19.92
CA ASP A 13 -4.18 -6.71 -19.96
C ASP A 13 -4.25 -5.38 -19.17
N GLY A 14 -3.10 -4.88 -18.66
CA GLY A 14 -3.06 -3.65 -17.87
C GLY A 14 -3.28 -3.83 -16.39
N THR A 15 -3.45 -5.07 -15.92
CA THR A 15 -3.50 -5.40 -14.50
C THR A 15 -2.17 -5.94 -14.02
N GLY A 16 -2.04 -6.11 -12.72
CA GLY A 16 -0.86 -6.73 -12.12
C GLY A 16 -1.14 -7.15 -10.69
N GLU A 17 -0.25 -7.98 -10.16
CA GLU A 17 -0.27 -8.32 -8.74
C GLU A 17 0.77 -7.49 -8.03
N LEU A 18 0.33 -6.72 -7.03
CA LEU A 18 1.19 -5.89 -6.19
C LEU A 18 1.51 -6.65 -4.91
N PHE A 19 2.79 -6.89 -4.67
CA PHE A 19 3.29 -7.54 -3.47
C PHE A 19 3.92 -6.51 -2.54
N LEU A 20 3.68 -6.65 -1.24
CA LEU A 20 4.31 -5.81 -0.24
C LEU A 20 4.83 -6.69 0.89
N THR A 21 6.09 -6.47 1.25
CA THR A 21 6.72 -7.06 2.44
C THR A 21 7.11 -5.94 3.38
N VAL A 22 6.77 -6.09 4.65
CA VAL A 22 7.12 -5.16 5.72
C VAL A 22 8.11 -5.83 6.65
N ASP A 23 9.21 -5.13 6.94
CA ASP A 23 10.16 -5.50 8.00
C ASP A 23 10.27 -4.31 8.95
N TYR A 24 9.89 -4.51 10.21
CA TYR A 24 9.92 -3.42 11.19
C TYR A 24 10.16 -3.98 12.61
N GLN A 25 11.33 -3.71 13.15
CA GLN A 25 11.68 -4.01 14.55
C GLN A 25 11.35 -5.44 14.99
N GLY A 26 11.71 -6.42 14.16
CA GLY A 26 11.46 -7.83 14.45
C GLY A 26 10.10 -8.34 14.00
N PHE A 27 9.19 -7.47 13.56
CA PHE A 27 7.93 -7.86 12.94
C PHE A 27 8.10 -7.88 11.43
N SER A 28 7.61 -8.95 10.79
CA SER A 28 7.75 -9.12 9.35
C SER A 28 6.51 -9.82 8.80
N GLY A 29 6.09 -9.40 7.63
CA GLY A 29 4.97 -10.04 6.95
C GLY A 29 4.90 -9.59 5.51
N SER A 30 4.20 -10.36 4.68
CA SER A 30 3.97 -10.01 3.30
C SER A 30 2.56 -10.42 2.85
N SER A 31 2.05 -9.69 1.89
CA SER A 31 0.78 -10.00 1.24
C SER A 31 0.77 -9.41 -0.16
N SER A 32 -0.30 -9.65 -0.88
CA SER A 32 -0.46 -9.13 -2.24
C SER A 32 -1.93 -8.86 -2.56
N CYS A 33 -2.15 -8.07 -3.57
CA CYS A 33 -3.47 -7.86 -4.14
C CYS A 33 -3.35 -7.58 -5.63
N TYR A 34 -4.43 -7.83 -6.37
CA TYR A 34 -4.48 -7.47 -7.78
C TYR A 34 -4.88 -6.02 -7.93
N VAL A 35 -4.22 -5.32 -8.83
CA VAL A 35 -4.43 -3.90 -9.09
C VAL A 35 -4.56 -3.65 -10.58
N ASP A 36 -5.32 -2.61 -10.94
CA ASP A 36 -5.26 -2.00 -12.24
C ASP A 36 -4.07 -1.03 -12.23
N LEU A 37 -3.16 -1.14 -13.21
CA LEU A 37 -1.91 -0.36 -13.20
C LEU A 37 -2.15 1.14 -13.38
N ILE A 38 -3.18 1.53 -14.13
CA ILE A 38 -3.56 2.94 -14.27
C ILE A 38 -4.06 3.49 -12.93
N SER A 39 -4.92 2.74 -12.26
CA SER A 39 -5.43 3.11 -10.92
C SER A 39 -4.32 3.18 -9.89
N LEU A 40 -3.37 2.25 -9.93
CA LEU A 40 -2.20 2.28 -9.05
C LEU A 40 -1.40 3.56 -9.25
N ARG A 41 -1.17 3.95 -10.51
CA ARG A 41 -0.45 5.19 -10.82
C ARG A 41 -1.18 6.42 -10.29
N GLU A 42 -2.50 6.47 -10.44
CA GLU A 42 -3.32 7.60 -9.97
C GLU A 42 -3.27 7.72 -8.43
N VAL A 43 -3.40 6.61 -7.72
CA VAL A 43 -3.29 6.59 -6.25
C VAL A 43 -1.88 6.95 -5.82
N ALA A 44 -0.86 6.43 -6.50
CA ALA A 44 0.53 6.72 -6.18
C ALA A 44 0.84 8.22 -6.24
N GLN A 45 0.29 8.93 -7.21
CA GLN A 45 0.45 10.39 -7.32
C GLN A 45 -0.08 11.13 -6.10
N LYS A 46 -1.12 10.62 -5.46
CA LYS A 46 -1.74 11.25 -4.29
C LYS A 46 -0.84 11.20 -3.05
N PHE A 47 0.07 10.24 -2.96
CA PHE A 47 1.03 10.20 -1.85
C PHE A 47 2.03 11.36 -1.89
N ALA A 48 2.20 12.02 -3.02
CA ALA A 48 3.08 13.18 -3.16
C ALA A 48 2.37 14.51 -2.88
N LEU A 49 1.09 14.51 -2.52
CA LEU A 49 0.37 15.75 -2.19
C LEU A 49 0.97 16.43 -0.96
N TYR A 50 1.08 17.77 -1.02
CA TYR A 50 1.56 18.56 0.10
C TYR A 50 0.72 19.84 0.24
N PRO A 51 0.15 20.09 1.42
CA PRO A 51 -0.03 19.12 2.50
C PRO A 51 -1.12 18.08 2.18
N ILE A 52 -1.04 16.93 2.82
CA ILE A 52 -2.15 15.97 2.76
C ILE A 52 -3.28 16.54 3.61
N PRO A 53 -4.53 16.64 3.08
CA PRO A 53 -5.65 17.14 3.86
C PRO A 53 -5.91 16.27 5.09
N ALA A 54 -6.15 16.92 6.24
CA ALA A 54 -6.37 16.22 7.52
C ALA A 54 -7.65 15.38 7.50
N ASP A 55 -8.64 15.75 6.70
CA ASP A 55 -9.92 15.08 6.56
C ASP A 55 -9.94 14.00 5.47
N ARG A 56 -8.85 13.85 4.72
CA ARG A 56 -8.75 12.89 3.62
C ARG A 56 -7.44 12.15 3.68
N SER A 57 -7.50 10.89 4.10
CA SER A 57 -6.33 10.02 4.00
C SER A 57 -6.09 9.63 2.55
N VAL A 58 -4.82 9.51 2.16
CA VAL A 58 -4.44 8.87 0.91
C VAL A 58 -4.37 7.38 1.18
N ARG A 59 -5.06 6.57 0.38
CA ARG A 59 -5.14 5.13 0.60
C ARG A 59 -4.87 4.34 -0.66
N LEU A 60 -4.09 3.28 -0.50
CA LEU A 60 -3.91 2.22 -1.49
C LEU A 60 -4.35 0.93 -0.83
N GLU A 61 -5.34 0.26 -1.39
CA GLU A 61 -5.85 -0.98 -0.78
C GLU A 61 -6.33 -1.96 -1.85
N GLY A 62 -6.31 -3.24 -1.51
CA GLY A 62 -6.83 -4.29 -2.36
C GLY A 62 -7.04 -5.59 -1.59
N GLY A 63 -7.78 -6.50 -2.21
CA GLY A 63 -8.14 -7.78 -1.64
C GLY A 63 -9.28 -8.41 -2.41
N TYR A 64 -10.17 -9.10 -1.72
CA TYR A 64 -11.36 -9.68 -2.34
C TYR A 64 -12.51 -8.68 -2.31
N PHE A 65 -13.11 -8.45 -3.47
CA PHE A 65 -14.27 -7.57 -3.57
C PHE A 65 -15.54 -8.24 -3.05
N ALA A 66 -16.44 -7.41 -2.50
CA ALA A 66 -17.79 -7.83 -2.19
C ALA A 66 -18.60 -8.05 -3.48
N PRO A 67 -19.80 -8.68 -3.38
CA PRO A 67 -20.63 -8.91 -4.58
C PRO A 67 -20.98 -7.65 -5.38
N ASP A 68 -20.95 -6.46 -4.77
CA ASP A 68 -21.19 -5.19 -5.47
C ASP A 68 -20.03 -4.77 -6.37
N MET A 69 -18.87 -5.44 -6.27
CA MET A 69 -17.63 -5.16 -7.00
C MET A 69 -17.08 -3.74 -6.76
N LYS A 70 -17.54 -3.06 -5.72
CA LYS A 70 -17.12 -1.68 -5.38
C LYS A 70 -16.40 -1.59 -4.04
N SER A 71 -16.84 -2.38 -3.05
CA SER A 71 -16.23 -2.43 -1.73
C SER A 71 -15.45 -3.73 -1.55
N LEU A 72 -14.50 -3.74 -0.60
CA LEU A 72 -13.72 -4.92 -0.28
C LEU A 72 -14.43 -5.72 0.82
N ALA A 73 -14.67 -7.01 0.55
CA ALA A 73 -15.11 -7.97 1.57
C ALA A 73 -13.94 -8.37 2.47
N GLN A 74 -12.74 -8.49 1.90
CA GLN A 74 -11.50 -8.73 2.62
C GLN A 74 -10.43 -7.78 2.11
N THR A 75 -9.69 -7.15 3.03
CA THR A 75 -8.54 -6.32 2.69
C THR A 75 -7.28 -7.12 2.97
N HIS A 76 -6.46 -7.36 1.94
CA HIS A 76 -5.21 -8.10 2.07
C HIS A 76 -4.01 -7.19 2.14
N LEU A 77 -4.10 -5.99 1.55
CA LEU A 77 -3.06 -4.99 1.54
C LEU A 77 -3.71 -3.62 1.69
N HIS A 78 -3.22 -2.84 2.65
CA HIS A 78 -3.71 -1.48 2.89
C HIS A 78 -2.57 -0.60 3.31
N ILE A 79 -2.42 0.55 2.66
CA ILE A 79 -1.47 1.59 3.03
C ILE A 79 -2.25 2.90 3.06
N SER A 80 -2.12 3.65 4.14
CA SER A 80 -2.72 4.96 4.23
C SER A 80 -1.77 5.98 4.84
N ALA A 81 -1.88 7.23 4.40
CA ALA A 81 -1.08 8.34 4.90
C ALA A 81 -2.02 9.42 5.45
N VAL A 82 -1.78 9.83 6.70
CA VAL A 82 -2.56 10.85 7.39
C VAL A 82 -1.60 11.80 8.12
N PRO A 83 -1.77 13.13 8.02
CA PRO A 83 -0.94 14.06 8.78
C PRO A 83 -1.08 13.80 10.29
N ILE A 84 0.05 13.75 11.00
CA ILE A 84 0.06 13.61 12.46
C ILE A 84 0.04 14.99 13.11
N ASP A 85 0.77 15.95 12.54
CA ASP A 85 0.92 17.29 13.08
C ASP A 85 1.05 18.33 11.96
N SER A 86 1.27 19.58 12.33
CA SER A 86 1.40 20.70 11.38
C SER A 86 2.85 20.97 10.96
N ILE A 87 3.82 20.20 11.46
CA ILE A 87 5.25 20.45 11.24
C ILE A 87 5.91 19.44 10.30
N GLY A 88 5.12 18.67 9.56
CA GLY A 88 5.61 17.82 8.49
C GLY A 88 5.73 16.33 8.81
N ASN A 89 5.21 15.88 9.94
CA ASN A 89 5.16 14.45 10.24
C ASN A 89 3.86 13.84 9.73
N VAL A 90 3.99 12.69 9.08
CA VAL A 90 2.86 11.96 8.51
C VAL A 90 2.84 10.55 9.10
N GLY A 91 1.66 10.08 9.48
CA GLY A 91 1.46 8.69 9.87
C GLY A 91 1.22 7.84 8.65
N LEU A 92 2.05 6.83 8.46
CA LEU A 92 1.87 5.83 7.41
C LEU A 92 1.44 4.51 8.07
N SER A 93 0.20 4.12 7.82
CA SER A 93 -0.35 2.86 8.35
C SER A 93 -0.30 1.79 7.26
N VAL A 94 0.21 0.63 7.62
CA VAL A 94 0.30 -0.52 6.71
C VAL A 94 -0.36 -1.71 7.37
N SER A 95 -1.30 -2.34 6.65
CA SER A 95 -1.96 -3.56 7.10
C SER A 95 -1.85 -4.62 6.02
N LEU A 96 -1.41 -5.81 6.41
CA LEU A 96 -1.29 -6.96 5.54
C LEU A 96 -2.05 -8.14 6.15
N ALA A 97 -2.70 -8.95 5.33
CA ALA A 97 -3.43 -10.13 5.79
C ALA A 97 -3.32 -11.27 4.79
N VAL A 98 -3.32 -12.49 5.31
CA VAL A 98 -3.39 -13.69 4.48
C VAL A 98 -4.81 -13.84 3.94
N PRO A 99 -5.00 -14.10 2.64
CA PRO A 99 -6.32 -14.37 2.10
C PRO A 99 -7.02 -15.51 2.82
N ASN A 100 -8.30 -15.32 3.14
CA ASN A 100 -9.11 -16.33 3.79
C ASN A 100 -10.21 -16.79 2.83
N ASP A 101 -10.00 -17.94 2.19
CA ASP A 101 -10.89 -18.49 1.18
C ASP A 101 -12.06 -19.28 1.79
N GLU A 102 -12.06 -19.46 3.12
CA GLU A 102 -13.09 -20.24 3.83
C GLU A 102 -14.35 -19.44 4.15
N GLY A 103 -14.40 -18.16 3.75
CA GLY A 103 -15.56 -17.31 3.98
C GLY A 103 -15.75 -16.83 5.41
N ILE A 104 -14.76 -17.02 6.27
CA ILE A 104 -14.77 -16.54 7.65
C ILE A 104 -14.30 -15.09 7.68
N SER A 105 -14.91 -14.24 8.51
CA SER A 105 -14.58 -12.82 8.58
C SER A 105 -13.23 -12.51 9.23
N THR A 106 -12.66 -13.45 9.97
CA THR A 106 -11.38 -13.28 10.66
C THR A 106 -10.23 -13.81 9.83
N TYR A 107 -9.13 -13.05 9.77
CA TYR A 107 -7.93 -13.46 9.05
C TYR A 107 -7.14 -14.50 9.85
N LYS A 108 -6.51 -15.46 9.15
CA LYS A 108 -5.62 -16.46 9.77
C LYS A 108 -4.33 -15.83 10.27
N ALA A 109 -3.85 -14.80 9.57
CA ALA A 109 -2.68 -14.03 9.97
C ALA A 109 -2.80 -12.62 9.42
N SER A 110 -2.39 -11.65 10.21
CA SER A 110 -2.36 -10.25 9.79
C SER A 110 -1.24 -9.51 10.49
N LEU A 111 -0.78 -8.43 9.87
CA LEU A 111 0.23 -7.54 10.41
C LEU A 111 -0.27 -6.11 10.28
N ASN A 112 -0.17 -5.33 11.35
CA ASN A 112 -0.49 -3.91 11.35
C ASN A 112 0.69 -3.13 11.88
N CYS A 113 1.15 -2.15 11.12
CA CYS A 113 2.25 -1.28 11.53
C CYS A 113 1.90 0.17 11.28
N GLU A 114 2.39 1.05 12.12
CA GLU A 114 2.32 2.50 11.91
C GLU A 114 3.72 3.10 12.00
N PHE A 115 4.03 3.96 11.06
CA PHE A 115 5.33 4.61 10.97
C PHE A 115 5.15 6.12 10.92
N SER A 116 6.06 6.85 11.55
CA SER A 116 6.19 8.29 11.31
C SER A 116 7.12 8.49 10.11
N VAL A 117 6.64 9.15 9.07
CA VAL A 117 7.41 9.42 7.86
C VAL A 117 7.35 10.89 7.51
N SER A 118 8.31 11.35 6.72
CA SER A 118 8.33 12.71 6.20
C SER A 118 7.60 12.78 4.86
N TYR A 119 7.27 13.99 4.43
CA TYR A 119 6.73 14.22 3.08
C TYR A 119 7.75 13.83 1.99
N GLU A 120 9.05 13.94 2.28
CA GLU A 120 10.07 13.49 1.34
C GLU A 120 10.03 11.98 1.14
N GLN A 121 9.87 11.21 2.23
CA GLN A 121 9.69 9.76 2.13
C GLN A 121 8.42 9.41 1.37
N LEU A 122 7.33 10.15 1.55
CA LEU A 122 6.09 9.95 0.79
C LEU A 122 6.26 10.27 -0.69
N LYS A 123 7.06 11.30 -1.01
CA LYS A 123 7.39 11.60 -2.40
C LYS A 123 8.17 10.45 -3.03
N ASP A 124 9.15 9.89 -2.32
CA ASP A 124 9.90 8.74 -2.78
C ASP A 124 8.99 7.53 -3.00
N LEU A 125 8.06 7.28 -2.07
CA LEU A 125 7.07 6.22 -2.18
C LEU A 125 6.21 6.43 -3.44
N SER A 126 5.73 7.64 -3.67
CA SER A 126 4.95 8.00 -4.86
C SER A 126 5.71 7.68 -6.14
N LEU A 127 6.95 8.14 -6.24
CA LEU A 127 7.78 7.91 -7.43
C LEU A 127 8.08 6.43 -7.64
N GLY A 128 8.33 5.69 -6.57
CA GLY A 128 8.57 4.25 -6.63
C GLY A 128 7.36 3.48 -7.13
N LEU A 129 6.17 3.78 -6.60
CA LEU A 129 4.93 3.14 -7.03
C LEU A 129 4.57 3.50 -8.48
N ILE A 130 4.80 4.75 -8.88
CA ILE A 130 4.59 5.17 -10.29
C ILE A 130 5.50 4.37 -11.22
N ALA A 131 6.77 4.21 -10.86
CA ALA A 131 7.73 3.44 -11.67
C ALA A 131 7.29 1.97 -11.81
N LEU A 132 6.74 1.38 -10.76
CA LEU A 132 6.17 0.03 -10.82
C LEU A 132 4.94 -0.01 -11.74
N ALA A 133 4.03 0.96 -11.61
CA ALA A 133 2.82 1.02 -12.42
C ALA A 133 3.12 1.24 -13.91
N GLU A 134 4.17 1.99 -14.23
CA GLU A 134 4.60 2.27 -15.59
C GLU A 134 5.55 1.20 -16.15
N ARG A 135 5.80 0.13 -15.40
CA ARG A 135 6.67 -0.98 -15.78
C ARG A 135 8.13 -0.58 -16.03
N GLN A 136 8.57 0.50 -15.40
CA GLN A 136 9.96 0.95 -15.45
C GLN A 136 10.84 0.18 -14.48
N ARG A 137 10.24 -0.41 -13.44
CA ARG A 137 10.89 -1.24 -12.42
C ARG A 137 9.95 -2.38 -12.04
N ASP A 138 10.53 -3.48 -11.59
CA ASP A 138 9.76 -4.60 -11.02
C ASP A 138 9.68 -4.53 -9.49
N GLU A 139 10.64 -3.86 -8.86
CA GLU A 139 10.78 -3.78 -7.41
C GLU A 139 11.10 -2.37 -6.96
N TYR A 140 10.66 -2.03 -5.74
CA TYR A 140 10.96 -0.77 -5.09
C TYR A 140 11.01 -0.97 -3.57
N SER A 141 11.99 -0.36 -2.91
CA SER A 141 12.12 -0.41 -1.45
C SER A 141 12.13 0.99 -0.87
N LEU A 142 11.37 1.19 0.20
CA LEU A 142 11.37 2.41 1.00
C LEU A 142 12.01 2.10 2.36
N ALA A 143 13.09 2.81 2.68
CA ALA A 143 13.69 2.74 4.01
C ALA A 143 12.88 3.60 4.99
N LEU A 144 12.64 3.04 6.17
CA LEU A 144 11.86 3.70 7.22
C LEU A 144 12.74 4.24 8.33
#